data_596b55d581834652501b9c8e2085d670
#
_entry.id   596b55d581834652501b9c8e2085d670
#
_cell.length_a   1.000
_cell.length_b   1.000
_cell.length_c   1.000
_cell.angle_alpha   90.00
_cell.angle_beta   90.00
_cell.angle_gamma   90.00
#
_symmetry.space_group_name_H-M   'P 1'
#
loop_
_entity.id
_entity.type
_entity.pdbx_description
1 polymer ?
#
loop_
_entity_poly.entity_id
_entity_poly.type
_entity_poly.pdbx_seq_one_letter_code
_entity_poly.pdbx_strand_id
1 'polypeptide(L)'
;MDVGARIKQLRLIKGYSVNKLANMAGVSQSYLRDIELGAKNPTISFITLLCEQLGIDLPDFFDESIEEKLEQDPLIQKIYKLSPKQREALLHFLNTLD
;
A
#
# COMPACT_ATOMS: atom_id res chain seq x y z
N MET A 1 -1.47 1.49 -17.33
CA MET A 1 -0.95 1.09 -16.00
C MET A 1 -1.12 -0.41 -15.82
N ASP A 2 -0.11 -1.08 -15.34
CA ASP A 2 -0.22 -2.47 -14.89
C ASP A 2 -0.68 -2.46 -13.42
N VAL A 3 -1.93 -2.79 -13.19
CA VAL A 3 -2.55 -2.71 -11.86
C VAL A 3 -1.90 -3.71 -10.89
N GLY A 4 -1.57 -4.91 -11.36
CA GLY A 4 -0.90 -5.91 -10.53
C GLY A 4 0.49 -5.44 -10.08
N ALA A 5 1.26 -4.87 -10.99
CA ALA A 5 2.57 -4.30 -10.69
C ALA A 5 2.46 -3.13 -9.71
N ARG A 6 1.42 -2.31 -9.85
CA ARG A 6 1.14 -1.20 -8.95
C ARG A 6 0.86 -1.68 -7.53
N ILE A 7 0.04 -2.72 -7.38
CA ILE A 7 -0.24 -3.34 -6.08
C ILE A 7 1.04 -3.82 -5.43
N LYS A 8 1.87 -4.56 -6.20
CA LYS A 8 3.16 -5.06 -5.71
C LYS A 8 4.06 -3.92 -5.23
N GLN A 9 4.15 -2.86 -6.01
CA GLN A 9 4.97 -1.69 -5.70
C GLN A 9 4.54 -1.03 -4.39
N LEU A 10 3.25 -0.76 -4.22
CA LEU A 10 2.72 -0.17 -3.00
C LEU A 10 2.90 -1.10 -1.80
N ARG A 11 2.71 -2.40 -2.01
CA ARG A 11 2.96 -3.41 -0.96
C ARG A 11 4.41 -3.37 -0.48
N LEU A 12 5.36 -3.32 -1.42
CA LEU A 12 6.79 -3.28 -1.10
C LEU A 12 7.18 -1.97 -0.41
N ILE A 13 6.59 -0.85 -0.80
CA ILE A 13 6.81 0.44 -0.13
C ILE A 13 6.41 0.34 1.35
N LYS A 14 5.30 -0.35 1.63
CA LYS A 14 4.85 -0.58 3.02
C LYS A 14 5.70 -1.61 3.76
N GLY A 15 6.54 -2.36 3.07
CA GLY A 15 7.31 -3.43 3.67
C GLY A 15 6.50 -4.69 3.96
N TYR A 16 5.37 -4.88 3.28
CA TYR A 16 4.52 -6.05 3.49
C TYR A 16 4.88 -7.18 2.54
N SER A 17 4.87 -8.42 3.07
CA SER A 17 4.89 -9.62 2.24
C SER A 17 3.53 -9.83 1.58
N VAL A 18 3.48 -10.67 0.55
CA VAL A 18 2.21 -11.09 -0.04
C VAL A 18 1.31 -11.70 1.03
N ASN A 19 1.89 -12.57 1.86
CA ASN A 19 1.17 -13.23 2.94
C ASN A 19 0.54 -12.22 3.91
N LYS A 20 1.32 -11.24 4.33
CA LYS A 20 0.84 -10.22 5.27
C LYS A 20 -0.32 -9.42 4.69
N LEU A 21 -0.16 -8.89 3.48
CA LEU A 21 -1.21 -8.09 2.85
C LEU A 21 -2.47 -8.94 2.60
N ALA A 22 -2.30 -10.18 2.13
CA ALA A 22 -3.42 -11.09 1.92
C ALA A 22 -4.19 -11.35 3.22
N ASN A 23 -3.49 -11.61 4.31
CA ASN A 23 -4.10 -11.81 5.62
C ASN A 23 -4.84 -10.56 6.10
N MET A 24 -4.25 -9.38 5.95
CA MET A 24 -4.87 -8.10 6.33
C MET A 24 -6.15 -7.86 5.54
N ALA A 25 -6.16 -8.20 4.27
CA ALA A 25 -7.31 -7.98 3.39
C ALA A 25 -8.34 -9.11 3.44
N GLY A 26 -8.03 -10.21 4.13
CA GLY A 26 -8.94 -11.35 4.20
C GLY A 26 -9.06 -12.14 2.90
N VAL A 27 -8.02 -12.15 2.08
CA VAL A 27 -7.98 -12.89 0.81
C VAL A 27 -6.87 -13.94 0.82
N SER A 28 -6.91 -14.89 -0.12
CA SER A 28 -5.86 -15.90 -0.21
C SER A 28 -4.57 -15.33 -0.80
N GLN A 29 -3.43 -15.88 -0.36
CA GLN A 29 -2.12 -15.52 -0.93
C GLN A 29 -2.05 -15.82 -2.41
N SER A 30 -2.59 -16.97 -2.84
CA SER A 30 -2.60 -17.37 -4.24
C SER A 30 -3.33 -16.36 -5.11
N TYR A 31 -4.48 -15.87 -4.62
CA TYR A 31 -5.26 -14.87 -5.35
C TYR A 31 -4.50 -13.56 -5.49
N LEU A 32 -3.94 -13.06 -4.40
CA LEU A 32 -3.16 -11.82 -4.45
C LEU A 32 -1.92 -11.97 -5.34
N ARG A 33 -1.22 -13.10 -5.25
CA ARG A 33 -0.07 -13.37 -6.10
C ARG A 33 -0.45 -13.38 -7.58
N ASP A 34 -1.57 -14.03 -7.94
CA ASP A 34 -2.06 -14.09 -9.31
C ASP A 34 -2.40 -12.69 -9.84
N ILE A 35 -2.99 -11.85 -9.01
CA ILE A 35 -3.27 -10.45 -9.37
C ILE A 35 -1.96 -9.68 -9.62
N GLU A 36 -0.99 -9.80 -8.73
CA GLU A 36 0.31 -9.11 -8.88
C GLU A 36 1.06 -9.56 -10.12
N LEU A 37 0.95 -10.83 -10.48
CA LEU A 37 1.61 -11.38 -11.67
C LEU A 37 0.84 -11.11 -12.97
N GLY A 38 -0.35 -10.54 -12.89
CA GLY A 38 -1.17 -10.28 -14.06
C GLY A 38 -1.92 -11.51 -14.59
N ALA A 39 -1.91 -12.62 -13.84
CA ALA A 39 -2.65 -13.84 -14.21
C ALA A 39 -4.16 -13.69 -14.02
N LYS A 40 -4.59 -12.75 -13.17
CA LYS A 40 -5.99 -12.41 -12.94
C LYS A 40 -6.15 -10.91 -12.89
N ASN A 41 -7.31 -10.42 -13.34
CA ASN A 41 -7.62 -9.00 -13.28
C ASN A 41 -8.37 -8.68 -11.99
N PRO A 42 -7.95 -7.67 -11.22
CA PRO A 42 -8.66 -7.26 -10.02
C PRO A 42 -9.93 -6.50 -10.35
N THR A 43 -10.93 -6.61 -9.48
CA THR A 43 -12.10 -5.75 -9.51
C THR A 43 -11.79 -4.43 -8.79
N ILE A 44 -12.60 -3.40 -9.06
CA ILE A 44 -12.49 -2.13 -8.31
C ILE A 44 -12.73 -2.35 -6.82
N SER A 45 -13.66 -3.24 -6.46
CA SER A 45 -13.91 -3.57 -5.05
C SER A 45 -12.68 -4.18 -4.38
N PHE A 46 -11.96 -5.05 -5.09
CA PHE A 46 -10.72 -5.64 -4.57
C PHE A 46 -9.63 -4.59 -4.41
N ILE A 47 -9.46 -3.71 -5.40
CA ILE A 47 -8.49 -2.61 -5.33
C ILE A 47 -8.81 -1.70 -4.14
N THR A 48 -10.08 -1.35 -3.94
CA THR A 48 -10.52 -0.53 -2.81
C THR A 48 -10.17 -1.19 -1.48
N LEU A 49 -10.42 -2.50 -1.37
CA LEU A 49 -10.07 -3.27 -0.17
C LEU A 49 -8.57 -3.21 0.12
N LEU A 50 -7.73 -3.39 -0.91
CA LEU A 50 -6.28 -3.29 -0.74
C LEU A 50 -5.83 -1.89 -0.37
N CYS A 51 -6.43 -0.86 -0.96
CA CYS A 51 -6.14 0.53 -0.63
C CYS A 51 -6.41 0.83 0.85
N GLU A 52 -7.49 0.30 1.41
CA GLU A 52 -7.78 0.43 2.84
C GLU A 52 -6.66 -0.16 3.69
N GLN A 53 -6.14 -1.32 3.32
CA GLN A 53 -5.05 -1.96 4.05
C GLN A 53 -3.72 -1.24 3.85
N LEU A 54 -3.52 -0.64 2.68
CA LEU A 54 -2.30 0.11 2.37
C LEU A 54 -2.34 1.55 2.88
N GLY A 55 -3.49 2.03 3.33
CA GLY A 55 -3.64 3.38 3.86
C GLY A 55 -3.58 4.46 2.79
N ILE A 56 -4.02 4.16 1.59
CA ILE A 56 -4.11 5.12 0.48
C ILE A 56 -5.53 5.14 -0.08
N ASP A 57 -5.89 6.23 -0.77
CA ASP A 57 -7.17 6.30 -1.47
C ASP A 57 -7.02 5.86 -2.93
N LEU A 58 -8.15 5.69 -3.62
CA LEU A 58 -8.15 5.26 -5.03
C LEU A 58 -7.45 6.25 -5.96
N PRO A 59 -7.65 7.57 -5.84
CA PRO A 59 -6.88 8.50 -6.68
C PRO A 59 -5.38 8.33 -6.54
N ASP A 60 -4.87 8.18 -5.33
CA ASP A 60 -3.45 7.97 -5.07
C ASP A 60 -2.96 6.63 -5.63
N PHE A 61 -3.79 5.60 -5.58
CA PHE A 61 -3.45 4.31 -6.17
C PHE A 61 -3.15 4.44 -7.66
N PHE A 62 -3.93 5.25 -8.38
CA PHE A 62 -3.78 5.44 -9.82
C PHE A 62 -2.82 6.58 -10.19
N ASP A 63 -2.25 7.28 -9.23
CA ASP A 63 -1.31 8.37 -9.47
C ASP A 63 0.14 7.87 -9.35
N GLU A 64 0.74 7.54 -10.48
CA GLU A 64 2.12 7.06 -10.54
C GLU A 64 3.15 8.14 -10.17
N SER A 65 2.78 9.42 -10.21
CA SER A 65 3.71 10.51 -9.88
C SER A 65 4.08 10.54 -8.40
N ILE A 66 3.23 10.00 -7.53
CA ILE A 66 3.50 9.93 -6.09
C ILE A 66 4.78 9.13 -5.81
N GLU A 67 5.05 8.10 -6.60
CA GLU A 67 6.23 7.26 -6.41
C GLU A 67 7.53 7.95 -6.65
N GLU A 68 7.59 8.80 -7.68
CA GLU A 68 8.80 9.58 -7.92
C GLU A 68 9.12 10.48 -6.72
N LYS A 69 8.08 11.04 -6.11
CA LYS A 69 8.25 11.85 -4.89
C LYS A 69 8.67 11.01 -3.71
N LEU A 70 8.11 9.80 -3.57
CA LEU A 70 8.44 8.87 -2.48
C LEU A 70 9.85 8.34 -2.60
N GLU A 71 10.29 8.02 -3.81
CA GLU A 71 11.64 7.55 -4.06
C GLU A 71 12.70 8.62 -3.78
N GLN A 72 12.34 9.89 -3.91
CA GLN A 72 13.26 11.01 -3.73
C GLN A 72 13.35 11.50 -2.29
N ASP A 73 12.36 11.20 -1.44
CA ASP A 73 12.34 11.67 -0.06
C ASP A 73 12.47 10.50 0.93
N PRO A 74 13.66 10.34 1.56
CA PRO A 74 13.86 9.26 2.53
C PRO A 74 12.92 9.31 3.72
N LEU A 75 12.48 10.48 4.13
CA LEU A 75 11.54 10.63 5.24
C LEU A 75 10.17 10.07 4.87
N ILE A 76 9.68 10.40 3.69
CA ILE A 76 8.39 9.90 3.20
C ILE A 76 8.43 8.38 3.05
N GLN A 77 9.55 7.82 2.53
CA GLN A 77 9.73 6.38 2.44
C GLN A 77 9.62 5.70 3.81
N LYS A 78 10.24 6.27 4.82
CA LYS A 78 10.16 5.73 6.19
C LYS A 78 8.76 5.82 6.76
N ILE A 79 8.05 6.91 6.52
CA ILE A 79 6.66 7.09 6.96
C ILE A 79 5.77 6.00 6.35
N TYR A 80 5.95 5.70 5.06
CA TYR A 80 5.17 4.67 4.38
C TYR A 80 5.43 3.27 4.92
N LYS A 81 6.61 3.00 5.48
CA LYS A 81 6.96 1.70 6.05
C LYS A 81 6.45 1.51 7.48
N LEU A 82 5.91 2.54 8.10
CA LEU A 82 5.41 2.44 9.47
C LEU A 82 4.23 1.47 9.54
N SER A 83 4.19 0.68 10.63
CA SER A 83 3.01 -0.09 10.98
C SER A 83 1.85 0.86 11.34
N PRO A 84 0.60 0.38 11.33
CA PRO A 84 -0.52 1.22 11.78
C PRO A 84 -0.31 1.79 13.18
N LYS A 85 0.23 1.00 14.09
CA LYS A 85 0.53 1.43 15.46
C LYS A 85 1.60 2.53 15.50
N GLN A 86 2.67 2.35 14.73
CA GLN A 86 3.73 3.36 14.63
C GLN A 86 3.21 4.64 13.98
N ARG A 87 2.33 4.52 12.99
CA ARG A 87 1.71 5.66 12.34
C ARG A 87 0.86 6.47 13.31
N GLU A 88 0.06 5.80 14.15
CA GLU A 88 -0.71 6.46 15.20
C GLU A 88 0.19 7.20 16.18
N ALA A 89 1.29 6.57 16.60
CA ALA A 89 2.24 7.19 17.51
C ALA A 89 2.86 8.45 16.88
N LEU A 90 3.23 8.39 15.60
CA LEU A 90 3.77 9.55 14.89
C LEU A 90 2.73 10.66 14.77
N LEU A 91 1.50 10.32 14.41
CA LEU A 91 0.42 11.31 14.29
C LEU A 91 0.16 11.99 15.64
N HIS A 92 0.12 11.20 16.72
CA HIS A 92 -0.03 11.76 18.08
C HIS A 92 1.10 12.72 18.41
N PHE A 93 2.34 12.35 18.12
CA PHE A 93 3.50 13.22 18.34
C PHE A 93 3.37 14.52 17.54
N LEU A 94 3.02 14.43 16.25
CA LEU A 94 2.87 15.62 15.41
C LEU A 94 1.76 16.55 15.92
N ASN A 95 0.67 16.01 16.45
CA ASN A 95 -0.42 16.78 17.02
C ASN A 95 -0.02 17.52 18.29
N THR A 96 1.03 17.08 18.98
CA THR A 96 1.52 17.78 20.18
C THR A 96 2.39 19.00 19.86
N LEU A 97 2.78 19.17 18.59
CA LEU A 97 3.65 20.27 18.17
C LEU A 97 2.89 21.58 17.89
N ASP A 98 1.58 21.51 17.80
CA ASP A 98 0.74 22.68 17.51
C ASP A 98 0.37 23.47 18.76
#